data_b4789d843e46e98204e08cbb310ef51f
#
_entry.id   b4789d843e46e98204e08cbb310ef51f
#
_cell.length_a   1.000
_cell.length_b   1.000
_cell.length_c   1.000
_cell.angle_alpha   90.00
_cell.angle_beta   90.00
_cell.angle_gamma   90.00
#
_symmetry.space_group_name_H-M   'P 1'
#
loop_
_entity.id
_entity.type
_entity.pdbx_description
1 polymer ?
#
loop_
_entity_poly.entity_id
_entity_poly.type
_entity_poly.pdbx_seq_one_letter_code
_entity_poly.pdbx_strand_id
1 'polypeptide(L)'
;MTYLISLFLTCVLGYGLLPSMTEATEAHQRAAIRLGGRYCFFHTIDLTQSLTRVSGVMGVDFKTFTGHVIIEMKAGKVNPDQLLGAVRQIKGDGYHCTGEFEGEPGKLEYN
;
A
#
# COMPACT_ATOMS: atom_id res chain seq x y z
N MET A 1 -51.05 9.58 -24.96
CA MET A 1 -50.91 8.31 -24.25
C MET A 1 -49.54 7.71 -24.45
N THR A 2 -49.02 7.77 -25.64
CA THR A 2 -47.68 7.24 -25.90
C THR A 2 -46.57 8.01 -25.23
N TYR A 3 -46.80 9.23 -24.84
CA TYR A 3 -45.80 10.08 -24.21
C TYR A 3 -45.38 9.59 -22.82
N LEU A 4 -46.30 9.01 -22.10
CA LEU A 4 -46.01 8.50 -20.76
C LEU A 4 -45.00 7.37 -20.76
N ILE A 5 -45.10 6.54 -21.77
CA ILE A 5 -44.18 5.40 -21.92
C ILE A 5 -42.75 5.87 -22.15
N SER A 6 -42.59 6.91 -22.95
CA SER A 6 -41.29 7.49 -23.23
C SER A 6 -40.65 8.05 -21.99
N LEU A 7 -41.41 8.67 -21.11
CA LEU A 7 -40.91 9.22 -19.86
C LEU A 7 -40.37 8.12 -18.93
N PHE A 8 -41.06 7.01 -18.86
CA PHE A 8 -40.64 5.90 -18.03
C PHE A 8 -39.30 5.32 -18.51
N LEU A 9 -39.15 5.21 -19.79
CA LEU A 9 -37.90 4.70 -20.37
C LEU A 9 -36.72 5.61 -20.02
N THR A 10 -36.93 6.89 -20.04
CA THR A 10 -35.88 7.85 -19.69
C THR A 10 -35.43 7.70 -18.25
N CYS A 11 -36.35 7.51 -17.33
CA CYS A 11 -36.03 7.31 -15.93
C CYS A 11 -35.22 6.03 -15.69
N VAL A 12 -35.58 4.96 -16.37
CA VAL A 12 -34.83 3.69 -16.24
C VAL A 12 -33.39 3.83 -16.70
N LEU A 13 -33.15 4.53 -17.77
CA LEU A 13 -31.83 4.78 -18.28
C LEU A 13 -30.99 5.61 -17.29
N GLY A 14 -31.63 6.57 -16.62
CA GLY A 14 -30.97 7.37 -15.60
C GLY A 14 -30.44 6.51 -14.44
N TYR A 15 -31.23 5.55 -14.01
CA TYR A 15 -30.81 4.65 -12.95
C TYR A 15 -29.69 3.73 -13.36
N GLY A 16 -29.60 3.36 -14.58
CA GLY A 16 -28.52 2.48 -15.06
C GLY A 16 -27.15 3.10 -14.97
N LEU A 17 -27.06 4.41 -14.85
CA LEU A 17 -25.77 5.09 -14.73
C LEU A 17 -25.25 5.17 -13.30
N LEU A 18 -26.11 5.06 -12.31
CA LEU A 18 -25.72 5.19 -10.90
C LEU A 18 -24.76 4.12 -10.41
N PRO A 19 -24.90 2.87 -10.79
CA PRO A 19 -23.99 1.83 -10.29
C PRO A 19 -22.53 2.04 -10.65
N SER A 20 -22.23 2.79 -11.67
CA SER A 20 -20.86 3.05 -12.08
C SER A 20 -20.05 3.83 -11.04
N MET A 21 -20.71 4.42 -10.07
CA MET A 21 -20.04 5.20 -9.04
C MET A 21 -19.45 4.36 -7.92
N THR A 22 -19.71 3.07 -7.90
CA THR A 22 -19.20 2.19 -6.86
C THR A 22 -17.75 1.77 -7.04
N GLU A 23 -17.11 2.26 -8.08
CA GLU A 23 -15.76 1.87 -8.44
C GLU A 23 -14.66 2.65 -7.74
N ALA A 24 -15.02 3.46 -6.78
CA ALA A 24 -14.08 4.30 -6.07
C ALA A 24 -13.25 3.54 -5.02
N THR A 25 -13.00 2.25 -5.22
CA THR A 25 -12.11 1.50 -4.36
C THR A 25 -10.67 1.82 -4.72
N GLU A 26 -9.90 2.30 -3.75
CA GLU A 26 -8.49 2.56 -3.95
C GLU A 26 -7.74 1.26 -4.21
N ALA A 27 -6.90 1.26 -5.22
CA ALA A 27 -6.02 0.13 -5.46
C ALA A 27 -4.96 0.06 -4.37
N HIS A 28 -4.70 -1.14 -3.89
CA HIS A 28 -3.64 -1.39 -2.93
C HIS A 28 -2.45 -2.01 -3.65
N GLN A 29 -1.28 -1.64 -3.20
CA GLN A 29 -0.02 -2.19 -3.69
C GLN A 29 0.78 -2.71 -2.52
N ARG A 30 1.70 -3.62 -2.82
CA ARG A 30 2.63 -4.16 -1.83
C ARG A 30 4.05 -4.03 -2.34
N ALA A 31 4.96 -3.85 -1.42
CA ALA A 31 6.38 -3.86 -1.70
C ALA A 31 7.08 -4.72 -0.66
N ALA A 32 8.06 -5.48 -1.08
CA ALA A 32 8.91 -6.22 -0.16
C ALA A 32 10.26 -5.53 -0.07
N ILE A 33 10.71 -5.27 1.16
CA ILE A 33 12.03 -4.70 1.42
C ILE A 33 12.83 -5.74 2.16
N ARG A 34 13.97 -6.13 1.59
CA ARG A 34 14.94 -6.97 2.27
C ARG A 34 15.68 -6.12 3.28
N LEU A 35 15.64 -6.53 4.54
CA LEU A 35 16.29 -5.81 5.61
C LEU A 35 17.74 -6.23 5.74
N GLY A 36 18.61 -5.25 5.80
CA GLY A 36 20.03 -5.43 6.06
C GLY A 36 20.43 -4.70 7.32
N GLY A 37 21.56 -5.06 7.84
CA GLY A 37 22.05 -4.51 9.09
C GLY A 37 21.96 -5.53 10.21
N ARG A 38 22.94 -5.46 11.08
CA ARG A 38 23.08 -6.43 12.16
C ARG A 38 21.99 -6.18 13.20
N TYR A 39 21.23 -7.22 13.53
CA TYR A 39 20.14 -7.16 14.53
C TYR A 39 18.94 -6.29 14.16
N CYS A 40 18.80 -5.89 12.90
CA CYS A 40 17.66 -5.09 12.48
C CYS A 40 16.32 -5.78 12.74
N PHE A 41 16.29 -7.10 12.66
CA PHE A 41 15.08 -7.87 12.92
C PHE A 41 14.59 -7.80 14.37
N PHE A 42 15.44 -7.39 15.29
CA PHE A 42 15.04 -7.23 16.68
C PHE A 42 14.35 -5.89 16.93
N HIS A 43 14.34 -5.01 15.93
CA HIS A 43 13.74 -3.68 16.04
C HIS A 43 12.43 -3.57 15.25
N THR A 44 11.63 -4.63 15.23
CA THR A 44 10.39 -4.65 14.44
C THR A 44 9.40 -3.60 14.89
N ILE A 45 9.34 -3.30 16.19
CA ILE A 45 8.43 -2.27 16.71
C ILE A 45 8.85 -0.90 16.19
N ASP A 46 10.13 -0.58 16.27
CA ASP A 46 10.64 0.70 15.80
C ASP A 46 10.50 0.84 14.28
N LEU A 47 10.77 -0.23 13.54
CA LEU A 47 10.58 -0.27 12.10
C LEU A 47 9.11 -0.05 11.73
N THR A 48 8.20 -0.71 12.43
CA THR A 48 6.76 -0.55 12.21
C THR A 48 6.36 0.91 12.42
N GLN A 49 6.80 1.52 13.50
CA GLN A 49 6.47 2.91 13.77
C GLN A 49 7.04 3.85 12.72
N SER A 50 8.28 3.65 12.32
CA SER A 50 8.92 4.49 11.31
C SER A 50 8.24 4.36 9.94
N LEU A 51 7.96 3.13 9.51
CA LEU A 51 7.34 2.86 8.22
C LEU A 51 5.89 3.33 8.16
N THR A 52 5.13 3.16 9.23
CA THR A 52 3.73 3.59 9.24
C THR A 52 3.56 5.11 9.26
N ARG A 53 4.61 5.85 9.58
CA ARG A 53 4.59 7.31 9.48
C ARG A 53 4.70 7.79 8.03
N VAL A 54 5.14 6.95 7.12
CA VAL A 54 5.20 7.32 5.70
C VAL A 54 3.78 7.41 5.17
N SER A 55 3.46 8.55 4.55
CA SER A 55 2.12 8.79 4.02
C SER A 55 1.76 7.72 2.98
N GLY A 56 0.57 7.17 3.11
CA GLY A 56 0.07 6.13 2.20
C GLY A 56 0.34 4.70 2.63
N VAL A 57 1.19 4.49 3.63
CA VAL A 57 1.42 3.17 4.19
C VAL A 57 0.23 2.75 5.05
N MET A 58 -0.28 1.55 4.78
CA MET A 58 -1.45 1.00 5.46
C MET A 58 -1.09 -0.06 6.49
N GLY A 59 0.00 -0.78 6.27
CA GLY A 59 0.42 -1.82 7.18
C GLY A 59 1.79 -2.36 6.83
N VAL A 60 2.37 -3.08 7.78
CA VAL A 60 3.67 -3.73 7.61
C VAL A 60 3.60 -5.15 8.15
N ASP A 61 4.31 -6.06 7.50
CA ASP A 61 4.32 -7.48 7.84
C ASP A 61 5.76 -8.00 7.79
N PHE A 62 6.22 -8.50 8.93
CA PHE A 62 7.56 -9.08 9.06
C PHE A 62 7.55 -10.61 9.04
N LYS A 63 6.38 -11.23 8.98
CA LYS A 63 6.24 -12.68 9.19
C LYS A 63 6.12 -13.48 7.90
N THR A 64 5.50 -12.91 6.89
CA THR A 64 5.17 -13.64 5.66
C THR A 64 6.42 -13.96 4.84
N PHE A 65 7.39 -13.08 4.83
CA PHE A 65 8.61 -13.23 4.05
C PHE A 65 9.82 -13.06 4.95
N THR A 66 10.46 -14.16 5.31
CA THR A 66 11.61 -14.15 6.22
C THR A 66 12.71 -13.25 5.70
N GLY A 67 13.26 -12.42 6.56
CA GLY A 67 14.32 -11.48 6.18
C GLY A 67 13.83 -10.21 5.52
N HIS A 68 12.52 -10.06 5.36
CA HIS A 68 11.91 -8.95 4.65
C HIS A 68 10.80 -8.32 5.48
N VAL A 69 10.48 -7.09 5.13
CA VAL A 69 9.23 -6.47 5.56
C VAL A 69 8.36 -6.25 4.32
N ILE A 70 7.12 -6.66 4.40
CA ILE A 70 6.15 -6.40 3.34
C ILE A 70 5.34 -5.18 3.75
N ILE A 71 5.29 -4.20 2.87
CA ILE A 71 4.59 -2.94 3.10
C ILE A 71 3.34 -2.91 2.25
N GLU A 72 2.21 -2.77 2.91
CA GLU A 72 0.94 -2.58 2.24
C GLU A 72 0.66 -1.08 2.16
N MET A 73 0.33 -0.60 0.96
CA MET A 73 0.22 0.82 0.71
C MET A 73 -0.85 1.14 -0.32
N LYS A 74 -1.27 2.38 -0.33
CA LYS A 74 -2.18 2.90 -1.36
C LYS A 74 -1.42 3.15 -2.64
N ALA A 75 -1.97 2.67 -3.76
CA ALA A 75 -1.34 2.81 -5.06
C ALA A 75 -1.09 4.28 -5.41
N GLY A 76 0.14 4.56 -5.82
CA GLY A 76 0.53 5.90 -6.26
C GLY A 76 0.64 6.96 -5.17
N LYS A 77 0.50 6.57 -3.90
CA LYS A 77 0.53 7.52 -2.77
C LYS A 77 1.83 7.49 -1.99
N VAL A 78 2.67 6.49 -2.19
CA VAL A 78 3.91 6.31 -1.44
C VAL A 78 5.09 6.53 -2.35
N ASN A 79 6.05 7.33 -1.89
CA ASN A 79 7.34 7.47 -2.55
C ASN A 79 8.27 6.35 -2.05
N PRO A 80 8.78 5.47 -2.94
CA PRO A 80 9.64 4.37 -2.52
C PRO A 80 10.87 4.80 -1.73
N ASP A 81 11.47 5.93 -2.07
CA ASP A 81 12.65 6.42 -1.35
C ASP A 81 12.35 6.77 0.10
N GLN A 82 11.13 7.19 0.40
CA GLN A 82 10.72 7.46 1.76
C GLN A 82 10.64 6.18 2.60
N LEU A 83 10.27 5.07 2.00
CA LEU A 83 10.26 3.78 2.68
C LEU A 83 11.67 3.36 3.08
N LEU A 84 12.62 3.47 2.16
CA LEU A 84 14.01 3.14 2.46
C LEU A 84 14.60 4.09 3.49
N GLY A 85 14.24 5.37 3.42
CA GLY A 85 14.64 6.36 4.41
C GLY A 85 14.11 6.03 5.80
N ALA A 86 12.87 5.58 5.89
CA ALA A 86 12.27 5.19 7.16
C ALA A 86 13.00 4.00 7.79
N VAL A 87 13.41 3.03 6.97
CA VAL A 87 14.21 1.90 7.45
C VAL A 87 15.56 2.38 7.98
N ARG A 88 16.20 3.28 7.26
CA ARG A 88 17.53 3.79 7.65
C ARG A 88 17.53 4.64 8.91
N GLN A 89 16.38 5.14 9.33
CA GLN A 89 16.29 5.89 10.58
C GLN A 89 16.46 5.01 11.81
N ILE A 90 16.27 3.71 11.68
CA ILE A 90 16.38 2.79 12.80
C ILE A 90 17.85 2.49 13.04
N LYS A 91 18.29 2.74 14.26
CA LYS A 91 19.67 2.46 14.67
C LYS A 91 19.69 1.27 15.60
N GLY A 92 20.45 0.25 15.23
CA GLY A 92 20.90 -0.76 16.17
C GLY A 92 22.25 -0.32 16.76
N ASP A 93 22.89 -1.14 17.51
CA ASP A 93 24.14 -0.86 18.26
C ASP A 93 25.26 -0.23 17.40
N GLY A 94 25.15 1.05 17.08
CA GLY A 94 26.14 1.80 16.33
C GLY A 94 26.01 1.79 14.81
N TYR A 95 24.95 1.20 14.25
CA TYR A 95 24.71 1.19 12.81
C TYR A 95 23.24 1.33 12.48
N HIS A 96 22.99 1.78 11.26
CA HIS A 96 21.64 1.94 10.76
C HIS A 96 21.15 0.66 10.06
N CYS A 97 19.85 0.41 10.17
CA CYS A 97 19.21 -0.56 9.31
C CYS A 97 19.27 -0.10 7.86
N THR A 98 19.34 -1.04 6.95
CA THR A 98 19.30 -0.78 5.52
C THR A 98 18.19 -1.60 4.88
N GLY A 99 17.70 -1.15 3.74
CA GLY A 99 16.68 -1.86 3.00
C GLY A 99 16.94 -1.83 1.52
N GLU A 100 16.59 -2.92 0.87
CA GLU A 100 16.60 -3.03 -0.59
C GLU A 100 15.28 -3.63 -1.04
N PHE A 101 14.70 -3.06 -2.10
CA PHE A 101 13.49 -3.61 -2.65
C PHE A 101 13.76 -4.94 -3.36
N GLU A 102 12.89 -5.91 -3.12
CA GLU A 102 12.81 -7.10 -3.93
C GLU A 102 11.88 -6.81 -5.10
N GLY A 103 12.46 -6.71 -6.30
CA GLY A 103 11.70 -6.32 -7.48
C GLY A 103 11.35 -4.84 -7.50
N GLU A 104 10.41 -4.46 -8.34
CA GLU A 104 9.96 -3.08 -8.44
C GLU A 104 8.97 -2.74 -7.34
N PRO A 105 9.19 -1.63 -6.62
CA PRO A 105 8.28 -1.21 -5.58
C PRO A 105 6.88 -0.95 -6.14
N GLY A 106 5.87 -1.45 -5.43
CA GLY A 106 4.49 -1.25 -5.80
C GLY A 106 3.94 -2.22 -6.83
N LYS A 107 4.76 -3.14 -7.34
CA LYS A 107 4.30 -4.14 -8.32
C LYS A 107 4.12 -5.54 -7.77
N LEU A 108 4.30 -5.72 -6.48
CA LEU A 108 4.04 -7.01 -5.86
C LEU A 108 2.54 -7.17 -5.68
N GLU A 109 1.97 -8.13 -6.39
CA GLU A 109 0.58 -8.49 -6.26
C GLU A 109 0.49 -9.79 -5.46
N TYR A 110 -0.10 -9.69 -4.29
CA TYR A 110 -0.46 -10.85 -3.49
C TYR A 110 -1.96 -11.01 -3.51
N ASN A 111 -2.39 -12.09 -4.03
CA ASN A 111 -3.82 -12.42 -4.00
C ASN A 111 -4.18 -13.11 -2.70
#